data_418b1aaa473be297dedf4690e64f2913
#
_entry.id   418b1aaa473be297dedf4690e64f2913
#
_cell.length_a   1.000
_cell.length_b   1.000
_cell.length_c   1.000
_cell.angle_alpha   90.00
_cell.angle_beta   90.00
_cell.angle_gamma   90.00
#
_symmetry.space_group_name_H-M   'P 1'
#
loop_
_entity.id
_entity.type
_entity.pdbx_description
1 polymer ?
#
loop_
_entity_poly.entity_id
_entity_poly.type
_entity_poly.pdbx_seq_one_letter_code
_entity_poly.pdbx_strand_id
1 'polypeptide(L)'
;MNQLVKREQRVENILLSLKKLSYLSRSQIQALHDLGGERNAQKILKSMSEYLNSFREGETVYYLSKEGRERIGASRVNKKTTTAQHYIMRNALYIGYQSPETWKNEIRFSIEGIATVICDATFTYGEQRYIVEVDYTQKMNANKAKIQKYQKLIDVGAFGKVLPKFVWITTTEYRRKQLQKLSNGLDVQVFTISEFN
;
A
#
# COMPACT_ATOMS: atom_id res chain seq x y z
N MET A 1 -9.38 -12.89 -29.44
CA MET A 1 -10.13 -12.76 -28.16
C MET A 1 -11.20 -11.70 -28.28
N ASN A 2 -12.49 -12.00 -28.01
CA ASN A 2 -13.62 -11.10 -28.19
C ASN A 2 -13.45 -9.83 -27.31
N GLN A 3 -13.84 -8.65 -27.85
CA GLN A 3 -13.77 -7.37 -27.11
C GLN A 3 -14.54 -7.40 -25.78
N LEU A 4 -15.64 -8.11 -25.71
CA LEU A 4 -16.42 -8.30 -24.49
C LEU A 4 -15.60 -9.04 -23.42
N VAL A 5 -14.92 -10.13 -23.79
CA VAL A 5 -14.06 -10.90 -22.85
C VAL A 5 -12.93 -10.06 -22.31
N LYS A 6 -12.27 -9.26 -23.16
CA LYS A 6 -11.21 -8.33 -22.72
C LYS A 6 -11.74 -7.27 -21.75
N ARG A 7 -12.95 -6.76 -21.97
CA ARG A 7 -13.57 -5.79 -21.08
C ARG A 7 -13.88 -6.42 -19.72
N GLU A 8 -14.51 -7.58 -19.69
CA GLU A 8 -14.83 -8.29 -18.46
C GLU A 8 -13.58 -8.64 -17.65
N GLN A 9 -12.54 -9.13 -18.31
CA GLN A 9 -11.24 -9.42 -17.66
C GLN A 9 -10.62 -8.16 -17.04
N ARG A 10 -10.69 -7.02 -17.72
CA ARG A 10 -10.21 -5.74 -17.19
C ARG A 10 -11.00 -5.33 -15.94
N VAL A 11 -12.33 -5.42 -15.98
CA VAL A 11 -13.19 -5.13 -14.83
C VAL A 11 -12.77 -5.98 -13.64
N GLU A 12 -12.64 -7.27 -13.83
CA GLU A 12 -12.27 -8.21 -12.77
C GLU A 12 -10.88 -7.92 -12.19
N ASN A 13 -9.89 -7.65 -13.04
CA ASN A 13 -8.53 -7.29 -12.61
C ASN A 13 -8.52 -6.01 -11.75
N ILE A 14 -9.28 -4.99 -12.13
CA ILE A 14 -9.41 -3.75 -11.33
C ILE A 14 -10.05 -4.05 -9.96
N LEU A 15 -11.11 -4.84 -9.92
CA LEU A 15 -11.76 -5.23 -8.67
C LEU A 15 -10.81 -6.04 -7.77
N LEU A 16 -10.05 -6.98 -8.33
CA LEU A 16 -9.04 -7.76 -7.59
C LEU A 16 -7.94 -6.87 -7.01
N SER A 17 -7.49 -5.86 -7.75
CA SER A 17 -6.53 -4.88 -7.23
C SER A 17 -7.12 -4.09 -6.06
N LEU A 18 -8.37 -3.68 -6.12
CA LEU A 18 -9.05 -3.01 -5.01
C LEU A 18 -9.32 -3.94 -3.82
N LYS A 19 -9.57 -5.23 -4.05
CA LYS A 19 -9.62 -6.25 -2.99
C LYS A 19 -8.29 -6.35 -2.25
N LYS A 20 -7.17 -6.36 -2.98
CA LYS A 20 -5.80 -6.45 -2.42
C LYS A 20 -5.37 -5.16 -1.72
N LEU A 21 -5.66 -3.99 -2.31
CA LEU A 21 -5.06 -2.72 -1.94
C LEU A 21 -6.01 -1.78 -1.17
N SER A 22 -7.29 -2.12 -1.07
CA SER A 22 -8.37 -1.42 -0.37
C SER A 22 -8.83 -0.12 -1.03
N TYR A 23 -7.95 0.82 -1.28
CA TYR A 23 -8.19 2.12 -1.92
C TYR A 23 -7.15 2.36 -2.99
N LEU A 24 -7.57 2.86 -4.13
CA LEU A 24 -6.66 3.26 -5.22
C LEU A 24 -7.13 4.60 -5.79
N SER A 25 -6.18 5.48 -6.08
CA SER A 25 -6.48 6.67 -6.86
C SER A 25 -6.73 6.31 -8.32
N ARG A 26 -7.36 7.24 -9.08
CA ARG A 26 -7.53 7.07 -10.53
C ARG A 26 -6.19 6.79 -11.22
N SER A 27 -5.15 7.58 -10.90
CA SER A 27 -3.82 7.43 -11.50
C SER A 27 -3.19 6.08 -11.17
N GLN A 28 -3.36 5.59 -9.95
CA GLN A 28 -2.87 4.26 -9.56
C GLN A 28 -3.58 3.13 -10.32
N ILE A 29 -4.91 3.20 -10.47
CA ILE A 29 -5.66 2.22 -11.29
C ILE A 29 -5.22 2.31 -12.75
N GLN A 30 -5.03 3.53 -13.26
CA GLN A 30 -4.56 3.78 -14.62
C GLN A 30 -3.19 3.13 -14.87
N ALA A 31 -2.25 3.30 -13.96
CA ALA A 31 -0.91 2.72 -14.04
C ALA A 31 -0.92 1.19 -13.92
N LEU A 32 -1.67 0.63 -12.94
CA LEU A 32 -1.73 -0.82 -12.70
C LEU A 32 -2.36 -1.62 -13.85
N HIS A 33 -3.27 -1.01 -14.61
CA HIS A 33 -4.09 -1.70 -15.62
C HIS A 33 -3.90 -1.15 -17.03
N ASP A 34 -2.89 -0.29 -17.22
CA ASP A 34 -2.59 0.33 -18.53
C ASP A 34 -3.85 0.90 -19.21
N LEU A 35 -4.57 1.78 -18.50
CA LEU A 35 -5.83 2.33 -19.01
C LEU A 35 -5.61 3.47 -20.03
N GLY A 36 -4.39 3.69 -20.48
CA GLY A 36 -4.06 4.78 -21.40
C GLY A 36 -4.19 6.16 -20.76
N GLY A 37 -4.66 7.15 -21.50
CA GLY A 37 -4.79 8.52 -21.02
C GLY A 37 -5.91 8.71 -19.97
N GLU A 38 -5.84 9.83 -19.24
CA GLU A 38 -6.76 10.16 -18.14
C GLU A 38 -8.25 10.09 -18.52
N ARG A 39 -8.62 10.64 -19.70
CA ARG A 39 -10.01 10.59 -20.19
C ARG A 39 -10.51 9.16 -20.37
N ASN A 40 -9.66 8.27 -20.89
CA ASN A 40 -10.04 6.87 -21.06
C ASN A 40 -10.18 6.15 -19.72
N ALA A 41 -9.25 6.37 -18.78
CA ALA A 41 -9.34 5.83 -17.43
C ALA A 41 -10.64 6.28 -16.74
N GLN A 42 -10.99 7.58 -16.80
CA GLN A 42 -12.24 8.12 -16.26
C GLN A 42 -13.47 7.46 -16.89
N LYS A 43 -13.49 7.29 -18.24
CA LYS A 43 -14.61 6.63 -18.95
C LYS A 43 -14.78 5.18 -18.49
N ILE A 44 -13.68 4.43 -18.36
CA ILE A 44 -13.71 3.04 -17.91
C ILE A 44 -14.22 2.96 -16.46
N LEU A 45 -13.66 3.75 -15.55
CA LEU A 45 -14.06 3.74 -14.14
C LEU A 45 -15.50 4.20 -13.93
N LYS A 46 -15.98 5.18 -14.73
CA LYS A 46 -17.39 5.58 -14.74
C LYS A 46 -18.30 4.44 -15.19
N SER A 47 -17.90 3.63 -16.18
CA SER A 47 -18.68 2.48 -16.62
C SER A 47 -18.74 1.33 -15.60
N MET A 48 -17.92 1.40 -14.53
CA MET A 48 -17.88 0.44 -13.42
C MET A 48 -18.58 0.96 -12.15
N SER A 49 -19.40 2.02 -12.25
CA SER A 49 -20.05 2.68 -11.10
C SER A 49 -20.94 1.76 -10.25
N GLU A 50 -21.42 0.65 -10.78
CA GLU A 50 -22.11 -0.39 -10.03
C GLU A 50 -21.18 -1.08 -9.03
N TYR A 51 -19.92 -1.34 -9.42
CA TYR A 51 -18.94 -2.10 -8.63
C TYR A 51 -18.03 -1.23 -7.78
N LEU A 52 -18.01 0.08 -8.03
CA LEU A 52 -17.08 1.03 -7.41
C LEU A 52 -17.83 2.16 -6.70
N ASN A 53 -17.43 2.41 -5.45
CA ASN A 53 -17.65 3.69 -4.79
C ASN A 53 -16.45 4.59 -5.00
N SER A 54 -16.65 5.90 -4.92
CA SER A 54 -15.55 6.87 -5.00
C SER A 54 -15.80 8.11 -4.17
N PHE A 55 -14.72 8.83 -3.85
CA PHE A 55 -14.77 10.16 -3.25
C PHE A 55 -13.51 10.96 -3.67
N ARG A 56 -13.55 12.28 -3.46
CA ARG A 56 -12.43 13.16 -3.77
C ARG A 56 -11.53 13.33 -2.55
N GLU A 57 -10.21 13.10 -2.76
CA GLU A 57 -9.16 13.32 -1.78
C GLU A 57 -7.90 13.75 -2.57
N GLY A 58 -7.84 15.06 -2.96
CA GLY A 58 -6.93 15.53 -3.99
C GLY A 58 -7.32 15.01 -5.37
N GLU A 59 -7.08 13.74 -5.63
CA GLU A 59 -7.57 12.97 -6.77
C GLU A 59 -8.81 12.14 -6.41
N THR A 60 -9.50 11.56 -7.39
CA THR A 60 -10.61 10.63 -7.13
C THR A 60 -10.05 9.29 -6.64
N VAL A 61 -10.48 8.88 -5.46
CA VAL A 61 -10.14 7.61 -4.82
C VAL A 61 -11.31 6.63 -4.96
N TYR A 62 -11.01 5.41 -5.34
CA TYR A 62 -11.97 4.33 -5.57
C TYR A 62 -11.80 3.21 -4.54
N TYR A 63 -12.92 2.56 -4.21
CA TYR A 63 -12.99 1.35 -3.39
C TYR A 63 -14.21 0.52 -3.79
N LEU A 64 -14.25 -0.74 -3.41
CA LEU A 64 -15.32 -1.67 -3.80
C LEU A 64 -16.67 -1.27 -3.20
N SER A 65 -17.72 -1.25 -4.05
CA SER A 65 -19.12 -1.22 -3.61
C SER A 65 -19.51 -2.56 -2.99
N LYS A 66 -20.75 -2.72 -2.57
CA LYS A 66 -21.31 -4.01 -2.14
C LYS A 66 -21.28 -5.02 -3.31
N GLU A 67 -21.78 -4.61 -4.45
CA GLU A 67 -21.84 -5.41 -5.67
C GLU A 67 -20.44 -5.79 -6.17
N GLY A 68 -19.47 -4.86 -6.09
CA GLY A 68 -18.08 -5.14 -6.42
C GLY A 68 -17.45 -6.17 -5.50
N ARG A 69 -17.74 -6.13 -4.18
CA ARG A 69 -17.25 -7.14 -3.23
C ARG A 69 -17.87 -8.52 -3.49
N GLU A 70 -19.17 -8.57 -3.70
CA GLU A 70 -19.89 -9.82 -3.98
C GLU A 70 -19.34 -10.49 -5.24
N ARG A 71 -19.11 -9.73 -6.31
CA ARG A 71 -18.59 -10.22 -7.59
C ARG A 71 -17.25 -10.97 -7.46
N ILE A 72 -16.37 -10.53 -6.56
CA ILE A 72 -15.00 -11.10 -6.41
C ILE A 72 -14.77 -11.77 -5.06
N GLY A 73 -15.82 -12.02 -4.29
CA GLY A 73 -15.72 -12.66 -2.97
C GLY A 73 -14.84 -11.91 -2.01
N ALA A 74 -14.98 -10.57 -1.89
CA ALA A 74 -14.23 -9.75 -0.95
C ALA A 74 -15.03 -9.55 0.33
N SER A 75 -14.47 -9.94 1.47
CA SER A 75 -15.11 -9.80 2.79
C SER A 75 -14.92 -8.42 3.43
N ARG A 76 -13.79 -7.73 3.14
CA ARG A 76 -13.48 -6.42 3.74
C ARG A 76 -14.43 -5.35 3.21
N VAL A 77 -15.11 -4.65 4.13
CA VAL A 77 -15.98 -3.52 3.82
C VAL A 77 -15.20 -2.22 4.00
N ASN A 78 -14.90 -1.54 2.91
CA ASN A 78 -14.29 -0.22 2.93
C ASN A 78 -15.38 0.87 2.90
N LYS A 79 -15.09 2.03 3.51
CA LYS A 79 -15.97 3.22 3.53
C LYS A 79 -15.14 4.45 3.21
N LYS A 80 -15.80 5.57 2.84
CA LYS A 80 -15.10 6.86 2.76
C LYS A 80 -14.36 7.12 4.08
N THR A 81 -13.08 7.47 4.00
CA THR A 81 -12.23 7.67 5.18
C THR A 81 -11.27 8.83 4.97
N THR A 82 -10.92 9.53 6.04
CA THR A 82 -9.89 10.58 6.06
C THR A 82 -8.46 10.00 6.04
N THR A 83 -8.31 8.69 6.20
CA THR A 83 -7.01 8.01 6.15
C THR A 83 -6.70 7.40 4.77
N ALA A 84 -7.48 7.73 3.73
CA ALA A 84 -7.28 7.19 2.39
C ALA A 84 -5.87 7.45 1.86
N GLN A 85 -5.29 8.61 2.13
CA GLN A 85 -3.93 8.96 1.70
C GLN A 85 -2.87 7.99 2.25
N HIS A 86 -3.06 7.45 3.44
CA HIS A 86 -2.19 6.41 3.97
C HIS A 86 -2.14 5.17 3.05
N TYR A 87 -3.31 4.71 2.58
CA TYR A 87 -3.39 3.59 1.64
C TYR A 87 -2.81 3.96 0.27
N ILE A 88 -3.09 5.17 -0.23
CA ILE A 88 -2.56 5.64 -1.51
C ILE A 88 -1.02 5.69 -1.48
N MET A 89 -0.42 6.20 -0.39
CA MET A 89 1.03 6.21 -0.21
C MET A 89 1.62 4.79 -0.13
N ARG A 90 1.00 3.89 0.63
CA ARG A 90 1.43 2.48 0.68
C ARG A 90 1.39 1.84 -0.71
N ASN A 91 0.32 2.09 -1.45
CA ASN A 91 0.11 1.51 -2.78
C ASN A 91 1.02 2.14 -3.85
N ALA A 92 1.50 3.37 -3.65
CA ALA A 92 2.54 3.96 -4.49
C ALA A 92 3.84 3.12 -4.42
N LEU A 93 4.23 2.67 -3.22
CA LEU A 93 5.35 1.73 -3.08
C LEU A 93 5.07 0.38 -3.74
N TYR A 94 3.85 -0.18 -3.60
CA TYR A 94 3.48 -1.41 -4.29
C TYR A 94 3.70 -1.32 -5.80
N ILE A 95 3.26 -0.22 -6.41
CA ILE A 95 3.44 0.04 -7.86
C ILE A 95 4.91 0.28 -8.18
N GLY A 96 5.61 1.10 -7.40
CA GLY A 96 7.03 1.42 -7.59
C GLY A 96 7.95 0.21 -7.49
N TYR A 97 7.60 -0.77 -6.68
CA TYR A 97 8.27 -2.08 -6.60
C TYR A 97 7.70 -3.11 -7.58
N GLN A 98 7.05 -2.67 -8.67
CA GLN A 98 6.54 -3.51 -9.76
C GLN A 98 5.54 -4.59 -9.31
N SER A 99 4.68 -4.24 -8.35
CA SER A 99 3.55 -5.08 -7.89
C SER A 99 3.98 -6.48 -7.40
N PRO A 100 4.85 -6.61 -6.40
CA PRO A 100 5.36 -7.90 -5.96
C PRO A 100 4.23 -8.88 -5.63
N GLU A 101 4.31 -10.11 -6.14
CA GLU A 101 3.32 -11.15 -5.88
C GLU A 101 3.22 -11.50 -4.38
N THR A 102 4.37 -11.47 -3.70
CA THR A 102 4.50 -11.77 -2.27
C THR A 102 3.99 -10.66 -1.34
N TRP A 103 3.52 -9.54 -1.90
CA TRP A 103 3.01 -8.41 -1.12
C TRP A 103 1.82 -8.77 -0.23
N LYS A 104 1.97 -8.49 1.07
CA LYS A 104 0.95 -8.69 2.10
C LYS A 104 0.79 -7.41 2.91
N ASN A 105 -0.44 -6.99 3.17
CA ASN A 105 -0.76 -5.80 3.98
C ASN A 105 -0.95 -6.16 5.45
N GLU A 106 -0.65 -5.20 6.33
CA GLU A 106 -1.03 -5.21 7.74
C GLU A 106 -0.55 -6.49 8.47
N ILE A 107 0.73 -6.85 8.28
CA ILE A 107 1.30 -8.05 8.91
C ILE A 107 1.82 -7.76 10.32
N ARG A 108 1.41 -8.60 11.25
CA ARG A 108 1.85 -8.56 12.65
C ARG A 108 3.14 -9.37 12.83
N PHE A 109 4.14 -8.73 13.42
CA PHE A 109 5.32 -9.39 13.98
C PHE A 109 5.23 -9.29 15.50
N SER A 110 5.32 -10.42 16.20
CA SER A 110 5.15 -10.46 17.65
C SER A 110 6.03 -11.54 18.27
N ILE A 111 6.76 -11.16 19.30
CA ILE A 111 7.41 -12.07 20.24
C ILE A 111 6.88 -11.70 21.62
N GLU A 112 6.31 -12.68 22.31
CA GLU A 112 5.72 -12.50 23.63
C GLU A 112 6.75 -11.95 24.63
N GLY A 113 6.37 -10.99 25.45
CA GLY A 113 7.25 -10.34 26.41
C GLY A 113 8.29 -9.38 25.81
N ILE A 114 8.49 -9.33 24.48
CA ILE A 114 9.53 -8.52 23.83
C ILE A 114 8.91 -7.32 23.08
N ALA A 115 8.22 -7.59 21.98
CA ALA A 115 7.57 -6.54 21.19
C ALA A 115 6.50 -7.09 20.27
N THR A 116 5.51 -6.23 19.99
CA THR A 116 4.52 -6.44 18.94
C THR A 116 4.47 -5.21 18.06
N VAL A 117 4.54 -5.41 16.73
CA VAL A 117 4.40 -4.36 15.72
C VAL A 117 3.57 -4.87 14.56
N ILE A 118 2.76 -3.98 13.96
CA ILE A 118 2.04 -4.25 12.72
C ILE A 118 2.64 -3.34 11.67
N CYS A 119 3.21 -3.91 10.61
CA CYS A 119 3.69 -3.15 9.47
C CYS A 119 2.54 -2.84 8.50
N ASP A 120 2.69 -1.78 7.72
CA ASP A 120 1.68 -1.41 6.72
C ASP A 120 1.66 -2.39 5.54
N ALA A 121 2.84 -2.92 5.17
CA ALA A 121 2.95 -4.05 4.25
C ALA A 121 4.30 -4.75 4.39
N THR A 122 4.42 -5.92 3.78
CA THR A 122 5.69 -6.64 3.60
C THR A 122 5.68 -7.40 2.29
N PHE A 123 6.85 -7.59 1.70
CA PHE A 123 7.06 -8.42 0.51
C PHE A 123 8.47 -9.00 0.51
N THR A 124 8.76 -9.91 -0.42
CA THR A 124 10.08 -10.51 -0.60
C THR A 124 10.52 -10.46 -2.06
N TYR A 125 11.82 -10.26 -2.27
CA TYR A 125 12.53 -10.58 -3.52
C TYR A 125 13.61 -11.62 -3.18
N GLY A 126 13.45 -12.84 -3.70
CA GLY A 126 14.26 -13.96 -3.27
C GLY A 126 14.13 -14.18 -1.75
N GLU A 127 15.25 -14.28 -1.06
CA GLU A 127 15.28 -14.42 0.41
C GLU A 127 15.16 -13.07 1.15
N GLN A 128 15.36 -11.94 0.47
CA GLN A 128 15.31 -10.63 1.09
C GLN A 128 13.88 -10.19 1.38
N ARG A 129 13.58 -10.01 2.66
CA ARG A 129 12.31 -9.42 3.13
C ARG A 129 12.40 -7.91 3.17
N TYR A 130 11.33 -7.27 2.73
CA TYR A 130 11.10 -5.83 2.84
C TYR A 130 9.92 -5.58 3.77
N ILE A 131 10.07 -4.65 4.71
CA ILE A 131 9.02 -4.18 5.63
C ILE A 131 8.70 -2.74 5.25
N VAL A 132 7.43 -2.50 4.92
CA VAL A 132 6.93 -1.22 4.43
C VAL A 132 6.18 -0.49 5.53
N GLU A 133 6.48 0.80 5.68
CA GLU A 133 5.84 1.71 6.62
C GLU A 133 5.47 3.03 5.96
N VAL A 134 4.31 3.56 6.33
CA VAL A 134 3.77 4.81 5.83
C VAL A 134 3.72 5.84 6.94
N ASP A 135 4.41 6.94 6.74
CA ASP A 135 4.42 8.08 7.64
C ASP A 135 3.63 9.25 7.03
N TYR A 136 2.31 9.26 7.21
CA TYR A 136 1.43 10.29 6.65
C TYR A 136 1.19 11.45 7.63
N THR A 137 0.46 11.22 8.72
CA THR A 137 0.06 12.28 9.67
C THR A 137 0.50 12.01 11.11
N GLN A 138 1.12 10.88 11.36
CA GLN A 138 1.48 10.48 12.71
C GLN A 138 2.60 11.33 13.31
N LYS A 139 2.60 11.45 14.64
CA LYS A 139 3.67 12.14 15.37
C LYS A 139 4.98 11.36 15.22
N MET A 140 6.11 12.05 15.09
CA MET A 140 7.43 11.43 14.93
C MET A 140 7.81 10.51 16.11
N ASN A 141 7.29 10.78 17.32
CA ASN A 141 7.47 9.89 18.47
C ASN A 141 6.80 8.52 18.28
N ALA A 142 5.69 8.44 17.53
CA ALA A 142 5.08 7.14 17.20
C ALA A 142 5.98 6.33 16.26
N ASN A 143 6.59 6.99 15.26
CA ASN A 143 7.57 6.36 14.38
C ASN A 143 8.80 5.88 15.18
N LYS A 144 9.33 6.71 16.09
CA LYS A 144 10.44 6.33 16.98
C LYS A 144 10.10 5.08 17.80
N ALA A 145 8.92 5.03 18.42
CA ALA A 145 8.47 3.87 19.18
C ALA A 145 8.34 2.61 18.30
N LYS A 146 7.87 2.77 17.06
CA LYS A 146 7.75 1.67 16.09
C LYS A 146 9.11 1.13 15.68
N ILE A 147 10.07 2.01 15.39
CA ILE A 147 11.46 1.66 15.07
C ILE A 147 12.11 0.91 16.23
N GLN A 148 11.93 1.37 17.47
CA GLN A 148 12.45 0.68 18.66
C GLN A 148 11.88 -0.73 18.82
N LYS A 149 10.61 -0.96 18.46
CA LYS A 149 10.03 -2.31 18.47
C LYS A 149 10.67 -3.21 17.42
N TYR A 150 10.95 -2.69 16.23
CA TYR A 150 11.67 -3.44 15.20
C TYR A 150 13.07 -3.80 15.66
N GLN A 151 13.79 -2.86 16.27
CA GLN A 151 15.12 -3.14 16.82
C GLN A 151 15.08 -4.28 17.84
N LYS A 152 14.15 -4.25 18.80
CA LYS A 152 13.98 -5.35 19.78
C LYS A 152 13.71 -6.70 19.12
N LEU A 153 12.90 -6.74 18.06
CA LEU A 153 12.62 -7.97 17.31
C LEU A 153 13.85 -8.48 16.56
N ILE A 154 14.68 -7.57 16.02
CA ILE A 154 15.95 -7.91 15.38
C ILE A 154 16.92 -8.47 16.39
N ASP A 155 17.09 -7.83 17.54
CA ASP A 155 18.04 -8.19 18.60
C ASP A 155 17.77 -9.61 19.15
N VAL A 156 16.51 -10.06 19.14
CA VAL A 156 16.13 -11.42 19.55
C VAL A 156 16.06 -12.41 18.39
N GLY A 157 16.49 -12.03 17.19
CA GLY A 157 16.55 -12.91 16.02
C GLY A 157 15.19 -13.27 15.40
N ALA A 158 14.13 -12.47 15.64
CA ALA A 158 12.77 -12.74 15.16
C ALA A 158 12.65 -12.84 13.63
N PHE A 159 13.59 -12.28 12.88
CA PHE A 159 13.60 -12.28 11.41
C PHE A 159 14.53 -13.34 10.80
N GLY A 160 15.23 -14.12 11.62
CA GLY A 160 16.18 -15.15 11.17
C GLY A 160 17.53 -14.57 10.74
N LYS A 161 18.24 -15.28 9.85
CA LYS A 161 19.62 -14.94 9.46
C LYS A 161 19.68 -13.72 8.51
N VAL A 162 18.69 -13.58 7.63
CA VAL A 162 18.61 -12.46 6.69
C VAL A 162 17.73 -11.37 7.29
N LEU A 163 18.36 -10.28 7.72
CA LEU A 163 17.63 -9.16 8.30
C LEU A 163 16.75 -8.46 7.26
N PRO A 164 15.57 -7.95 7.66
CA PRO A 164 14.69 -7.25 6.74
C PRO A 164 15.27 -5.88 6.35
N LYS A 165 14.99 -5.44 5.13
CA LYS A 165 15.14 -4.06 4.69
C LYS A 165 13.87 -3.30 4.98
N PHE A 166 14.00 -2.09 5.52
CA PHE A 166 12.87 -1.23 5.81
C PHE A 166 12.66 -0.21 4.70
N VAL A 167 11.42 -0.04 4.27
CA VAL A 167 11.02 0.94 3.25
C VAL A 167 9.97 1.85 3.87
N TRP A 168 10.30 3.10 4.01
CA TRP A 168 9.38 4.13 4.50
C TRP A 168 8.95 5.04 3.36
N ILE A 169 7.70 5.47 3.39
CA ILE A 169 7.21 6.55 2.55
C ILE A 169 6.62 7.65 3.44
N THR A 170 7.00 8.90 3.18
CA THR A 170 6.57 10.06 3.95
C THR A 170 6.13 11.21 3.04
N THR A 171 5.67 12.31 3.62
CA THR A 171 5.07 13.43 2.88
C THR A 171 6.07 14.53 2.50
N THR A 172 7.19 14.71 3.24
CA THR A 172 8.11 15.82 3.05
C THR A 172 9.57 15.42 3.26
N GLU A 173 10.50 16.17 2.64
CA GLU A 173 11.94 16.02 2.86
C GLU A 173 12.36 16.23 4.31
N TYR A 174 11.69 17.12 5.03
CA TYR A 174 11.94 17.31 6.46
C TYR A 174 11.66 16.04 7.25
N ARG A 175 10.52 15.37 6.99
CA ARG A 175 10.16 14.11 7.64
C ARG A 175 11.08 12.98 7.22
N ARG A 176 11.48 12.93 5.94
CA ARG A 176 12.47 11.95 5.43
C ARG A 176 13.76 12.00 6.26
N LYS A 177 14.34 13.18 6.43
CA LYS A 177 15.58 13.37 7.21
C LYS A 177 15.41 12.94 8.67
N GLN A 178 14.25 13.21 9.28
CA GLN A 178 13.96 12.77 10.64
C GLN A 178 13.86 11.25 10.74
N LEU A 179 13.16 10.59 9.81
CA LEU A 179 13.04 9.12 9.77
C LEU A 179 14.40 8.46 9.55
N GLN A 180 15.22 8.96 8.63
CA GLN A 180 16.57 8.46 8.41
C GLN A 180 17.43 8.54 9.68
N LYS A 181 17.36 9.66 10.40
CA LYS A 181 18.07 9.83 11.68
C LYS A 181 17.57 8.87 12.76
N LEU A 182 16.26 8.67 12.87
CA LEU A 182 15.66 7.75 13.85
C LEU A 182 15.95 6.29 13.56
N SER A 183 16.12 5.93 12.28
CA SER A 183 16.37 4.56 11.81
C SER A 183 17.86 4.20 11.74
N ASN A 184 18.73 5.04 12.34
CA ASN A 184 20.15 4.75 12.36
C ASN A 184 20.41 3.37 12.99
N GLY A 185 21.19 2.53 12.30
CA GLY A 185 21.43 1.13 12.67
C GLY A 185 20.51 0.10 12.00
N LEU A 186 19.49 0.55 11.23
CA LEU A 186 18.66 -0.31 10.39
C LEU A 186 19.00 -0.12 8.91
N ASP A 187 18.87 -1.17 8.10
CA ASP A 187 18.92 -1.06 6.64
C ASP A 187 17.58 -0.43 6.17
N VAL A 188 17.58 0.88 5.96
CA VAL A 188 16.36 1.67 5.68
C VAL A 188 16.49 2.50 4.43
N GLN A 189 15.45 2.46 3.60
CA GLN A 189 15.22 3.39 2.50
C GLN A 189 13.98 4.23 2.80
N VAL A 190 14.07 5.54 2.64
CA VAL A 190 12.97 6.47 2.91
C VAL A 190 12.67 7.28 1.67
N PHE A 191 11.46 7.15 1.16
CA PHE A 191 10.94 7.91 0.02
C PHE A 191 10.02 9.04 0.47
N THR A 192 9.86 10.05 -0.37
CA THR A 192 8.73 10.99 -0.29
C THR A 192 7.68 10.62 -1.33
N ILE A 193 6.41 10.96 -1.06
CA ILE A 193 5.32 10.67 -2.00
C ILE A 193 5.53 11.36 -3.36
N SER A 194 6.23 12.50 -3.40
CA SER A 194 6.55 13.23 -4.63
C SER A 194 7.41 12.44 -5.63
N GLU A 195 8.11 11.40 -5.20
CA GLU A 195 8.92 10.54 -6.07
C GLU A 195 8.06 9.52 -6.86
N PHE A 196 6.76 9.45 -6.57
CA PHE A 196 5.81 8.51 -7.19
C PHE A 196 4.67 9.23 -7.94
N ASN A 197 4.74 10.55 -8.11
CA ASN A 197 3.74 11.37 -8.82
C ASN A 197 4.15 11.60 -10.27
#